data_521446b75da1619026b9aa3b4b579280
#
_entry.id   521446b75da1619026b9aa3b4b579280
#
_cell.length_a   1.000
_cell.length_b   1.000
_cell.length_c   1.000
_cell.angle_alpha   90.00
_cell.angle_beta   90.00
_cell.angle_gamma   90.00
#
_symmetry.space_group_name_H-M   'P 1'
#
loop_
_entity.id
_entity.type
_entity.pdbx_description
1 polymer ?
#
loop_
_entity_poly.entity_id
_entity_poly.type
_entity_poly.pdbx_seq_one_letter_code
_entity_poly.pdbx_strand_id
1 'polypeptide(L)'
;MLWALTLAMTLILAACGSSGNEAGETSSPAGESSGKQVTISFIHWRGEDKEVLDRIIGKFEAENPGIKVATQIFPSEQYQSTAQAKLLDGSTGDVFTAFPGAQFEAIAKAGLFADLSNESFIDRFVPSLIEAGQKDGQQLAIPYQLVYNIPIYNVELFEKYGIEVPNDWDSFLKAAETLKANGIIPIAFPGADIGPGQFMNPMVMNNAPDEEIFAKLEAGTAKLTDEWWVKTLEQFKTLNDKGYFQKDALGTKGDAAIALFTRGEAAMLATGSYQLAGNKAINPDLKQGLLAPITVPADQAVYEGIHTTTFMLAVNSRSKHPEEAKKFIEFLSRPEIAAEYANGTGQNVTVKDVEYTSEELQIVSEWTKKKTRFQPRFTITNAEVQKAVLSSIQAVLGGTDPQKAAADAQTIVDQQIGK
;
A
#
# COMPACT_ATOMS: atom_id res chain seq x y z
N MET A 1 52.63 11.72 28.94
CA MET A 1 52.64 13.14 29.34
C MET A 1 51.21 13.55 29.58
N LEU A 2 50.91 13.76 30.88
CA LEU A 2 49.69 14.28 31.45
C LEU A 2 49.36 15.69 30.94
N TRP A 3 48.11 16.05 30.81
CA TRP A 3 47.55 17.30 31.35
C TRP A 3 46.05 17.18 31.48
N ALA A 4 45.65 17.10 32.72
CA ALA A 4 44.29 17.31 33.22
C ALA A 4 44.04 18.80 33.40
N LEU A 5 42.83 19.30 33.15
CA LEU A 5 42.36 20.56 33.71
C LEU A 5 40.88 20.44 34.12
N THR A 6 40.69 20.42 35.41
CA THR A 6 39.47 20.62 36.18
C THR A 6 39.21 22.15 36.36
N LEU A 7 37.93 22.59 36.26
CA LEU A 7 37.44 23.84 36.90
C LEU A 7 35.90 23.75 37.01
N ALA A 8 35.38 23.45 38.13
CA ALA A 8 34.95 24.25 39.28
C ALA A 8 33.59 25.00 39.08
N MET A 9 32.70 24.54 39.82
CA MET A 9 31.34 24.86 40.26
C MET A 9 31.26 26.30 40.89
N THR A 10 30.25 27.08 40.58
CA THR A 10 29.74 28.13 41.44
C THR A 10 28.23 28.12 41.53
N LEU A 11 27.74 27.77 42.72
CA LEU A 11 26.41 28.02 43.26
C LEU A 11 26.31 29.49 43.68
N ILE A 12 25.19 30.16 43.35
CA ILE A 12 24.77 31.36 44.08
C ILE A 12 23.32 31.15 44.55
N LEU A 13 23.18 30.97 45.84
CA LEU A 13 21.95 31.18 46.57
C LEU A 13 21.85 32.68 46.93
N ALA A 14 20.68 33.28 46.77
CA ALA A 14 20.31 34.47 47.55
C ALA A 14 18.82 34.37 47.89
N ALA A 15 18.58 34.52 49.19
CA ALA A 15 17.29 34.36 49.86
C ALA A 15 16.70 35.70 50.23
N CYS A 16 15.36 35.70 50.36
CA CYS A 16 14.52 36.47 51.31
C CYS A 16 14.44 38.00 51.27
N GLY A 17 13.22 38.47 51.20
CA GLY A 17 12.79 39.81 51.63
C GLY A 17 11.28 39.94 51.61
N SER A 18 10.69 40.01 52.81
CA SER A 18 9.27 40.02 53.20
C SER A 18 8.61 41.39 53.09
N SER A 19 7.29 41.38 52.97
CA SER A 19 6.24 42.17 53.53
C SER A 19 5.57 43.30 52.75
N GLY A 20 4.22 43.26 52.79
CA GLY A 20 3.37 44.42 52.65
C GLY A 20 2.08 44.25 51.88
N ASN A 21 1.04 44.01 52.57
CA ASN A 21 -0.39 44.00 52.36
C ASN A 21 -0.93 45.11 51.45
N GLU A 22 -1.88 44.77 50.51
CA GLU A 22 -3.21 45.39 50.49
C GLU A 22 -4.12 44.77 49.44
N ALA A 23 -5.39 44.62 49.80
CA ALA A 23 -6.46 43.98 49.08
C ALA A 23 -6.92 44.78 47.86
N GLY A 24 -7.16 44.05 46.74
CA GLY A 24 -7.89 44.54 45.59
C GLY A 24 -8.58 43.33 44.92
N GLU A 25 -9.86 43.16 45.19
CA GLU A 25 -10.73 42.22 44.45
C GLU A 25 -10.80 42.65 43.00
N THR A 26 -10.25 41.82 42.09
CA THR A 26 -10.58 41.86 40.69
C THR A 26 -10.90 40.43 40.25
N SER A 27 -12.13 40.29 39.76
CA SER A 27 -12.73 39.12 39.20
C SER A 27 -11.77 38.40 38.22
N SER A 28 -11.40 37.16 38.56
CA SER A 28 -10.75 36.23 37.63
C SER A 28 -11.69 35.92 36.48
N PRO A 29 -11.20 35.96 35.24
CA PRO A 29 -11.89 35.31 34.13
C PRO A 29 -11.91 33.79 34.36
N ALA A 30 -13.02 33.17 33.99
CA ALA A 30 -13.25 31.75 34.09
C ALA A 30 -12.05 30.95 33.58
N GLY A 31 -11.58 30.01 34.41
CA GLY A 31 -10.47 29.15 34.08
C GLY A 31 -10.73 28.39 32.80
N GLU A 32 -9.86 28.59 31.81
CA GLU A 32 -9.68 27.64 30.79
C GLU A 32 -9.29 26.31 31.45
N SER A 33 -10.17 25.33 31.33
CA SER A 33 -9.88 23.94 31.64
C SER A 33 -8.74 23.52 30.71
N SER A 34 -7.50 23.59 31.13
CA SER A 34 -6.37 22.95 30.47
C SER A 34 -6.53 21.44 30.63
N GLY A 35 -7.44 20.86 29.88
CA GLY A 35 -7.50 19.42 29.70
C GLY A 35 -6.12 18.95 29.25
N LYS A 36 -5.60 17.92 29.90
CA LYS A 36 -4.28 17.34 29.57
C LYS A 36 -4.30 16.94 28.08
N GLN A 37 -3.47 17.59 27.27
CA GLN A 37 -3.34 17.29 25.85
C GLN A 37 -2.88 15.84 25.67
N VAL A 38 -3.59 15.08 24.86
CA VAL A 38 -3.25 13.71 24.46
C VAL A 38 -2.55 13.75 23.10
N THR A 39 -1.47 13.00 22.97
CA THR A 39 -0.84 12.76 21.66
C THR A 39 -1.01 11.31 21.29
N ILE A 40 -1.71 11.04 20.18
CA ILE A 40 -1.81 9.73 19.56
C ILE A 40 -0.75 9.59 18.46
N SER A 41 -0.18 8.42 18.33
CA SER A 41 0.75 8.08 17.25
C SER A 41 0.00 7.45 16.07
N PHE A 42 0.28 7.94 14.84
CA PHE A 42 -0.21 7.36 13.59
C PHE A 42 0.96 6.82 12.78
N ILE A 43 1.01 5.52 12.55
CA ILE A 43 2.07 4.88 11.76
C ILE A 43 1.54 4.31 10.43
N HIS A 44 2.24 4.59 9.35
CA HIS A 44 1.88 4.13 8.01
C HIS A 44 3.08 4.14 7.04
N TRP A 45 2.84 3.75 5.77
CA TRP A 45 3.90 3.67 4.74
C TRP A 45 3.75 4.68 3.59
N ARG A 46 2.69 5.50 3.55
CA ARG A 46 2.38 6.40 2.44
C ARG A 46 3.13 7.73 2.58
N GLY A 47 4.39 7.75 2.13
CA GLY A 47 5.22 8.97 2.13
C GLY A 47 4.73 10.01 1.11
N GLU A 48 4.24 9.55 -0.02
CA GLU A 48 3.68 10.33 -1.12
C GLU A 48 2.40 11.10 -0.72
N ASP A 49 1.65 10.62 0.25
CA ASP A 49 0.42 11.26 0.73
C ASP A 49 0.66 12.27 1.87
N LYS A 50 1.92 12.47 2.26
CA LYS A 50 2.27 13.23 3.47
C LYS A 50 1.65 14.62 3.53
N GLU A 51 1.74 15.41 2.46
CA GLU A 51 1.22 16.77 2.46
C GLU A 51 -0.30 16.82 2.66
N VAL A 52 -1.02 15.90 2.05
CA VAL A 52 -2.48 15.80 2.17
C VAL A 52 -2.86 15.37 3.57
N LEU A 53 -2.19 14.34 4.09
CA LEU A 53 -2.43 13.84 5.45
C LEU A 53 -2.10 14.90 6.52
N ASP A 54 -1.01 15.65 6.35
CA ASP A 54 -0.65 16.73 7.28
C ASP A 54 -1.75 17.82 7.34
N ARG A 55 -2.34 18.20 6.19
CA ARG A 55 -3.47 19.15 6.16
C ARG A 55 -4.71 18.60 6.83
N ILE A 56 -5.03 17.33 6.60
CA ILE A 56 -6.18 16.64 7.21
C ILE A 56 -5.99 16.52 8.72
N ILE A 57 -4.79 16.14 9.16
CA ILE A 57 -4.43 16.10 10.60
C ILE A 57 -4.56 17.48 11.22
N GLY A 58 -4.09 18.54 10.55
CA GLY A 58 -4.25 19.90 11.04
C GLY A 58 -5.71 20.31 11.26
N LYS A 59 -6.64 19.87 10.38
CA LYS A 59 -8.09 20.08 10.56
C LYS A 59 -8.63 19.28 11.73
N PHE A 60 -8.22 18.00 11.85
CA PHE A 60 -8.62 17.17 12.98
C PHE A 60 -8.20 17.81 14.33
N GLU A 61 -6.96 18.27 14.44
CA GLU A 61 -6.43 18.91 15.64
C GLU A 61 -7.12 20.25 15.96
N ALA A 62 -7.50 21.01 14.92
CA ALA A 62 -8.25 22.25 15.10
C ALA A 62 -9.68 22.01 15.66
N GLU A 63 -10.34 20.93 15.21
CA GLU A 63 -11.64 20.51 15.75
C GLU A 63 -11.54 19.80 17.10
N ASN A 64 -10.36 19.27 17.45
CA ASN A 64 -10.11 18.52 18.69
C ASN A 64 -8.88 19.06 19.43
N PRO A 65 -8.94 20.27 20.00
CA PRO A 65 -7.76 20.96 20.55
C PRO A 65 -7.04 20.22 21.69
N GLY A 66 -7.70 19.20 22.28
CA GLY A 66 -7.10 18.32 23.29
C GLY A 66 -6.32 17.13 22.72
N ILE A 67 -6.33 16.93 21.39
CA ILE A 67 -5.70 15.77 20.76
C ILE A 67 -4.67 16.24 19.73
N LYS A 68 -3.49 15.62 19.75
CA LYS A 68 -2.44 15.77 18.73
C LYS A 68 -2.19 14.44 18.05
N VAL A 69 -1.80 14.47 16.75
CA VAL A 69 -1.45 13.29 15.97
C VAL A 69 0.02 13.37 15.56
N ALA A 70 0.83 12.46 16.10
CA ALA A 70 2.23 12.32 15.74
C ALA A 70 2.39 11.22 14.67
N THR A 71 2.66 11.63 13.43
CA THR A 71 2.80 10.70 12.29
C THR A 71 4.21 10.16 12.18
N GLN A 72 4.34 8.85 11.92
CA GLN A 72 5.59 8.19 11.54
C GLN A 72 5.39 7.41 10.24
N ILE A 73 6.22 7.72 9.25
CA ILE A 73 6.16 7.10 7.92
C ILE A 73 7.37 6.18 7.73
N PHE A 74 7.11 4.98 7.25
CA PHE A 74 8.14 3.98 6.98
C PHE A 74 8.11 3.57 5.50
N PRO A 75 9.25 3.20 4.90
CA PRO A 75 9.24 2.58 3.58
C PRO A 75 8.34 1.33 3.55
N SER A 76 7.55 1.17 2.48
CA SER A 76 6.50 0.15 2.37
C SER A 76 6.98 -1.27 2.72
N GLU A 77 8.09 -1.73 2.15
CA GLU A 77 8.63 -3.08 2.41
C GLU A 77 9.10 -3.24 3.86
N GLN A 78 9.74 -2.22 4.43
CA GLN A 78 10.14 -2.22 5.84
C GLN A 78 8.92 -2.25 6.76
N TYR A 79 7.87 -1.51 6.40
CA TYR A 79 6.63 -1.47 7.17
C TYR A 79 5.96 -2.85 7.21
N GLN A 80 5.85 -3.52 6.06
CA GLN A 80 5.26 -4.86 5.98
C GLN A 80 5.93 -5.85 6.93
N SER A 81 7.26 -5.80 7.04
CA SER A 81 8.02 -6.75 7.86
C SER A 81 8.15 -6.36 9.35
N THR A 82 7.99 -5.08 9.71
CA THR A 82 8.30 -4.60 11.07
C THR A 82 7.13 -4.04 11.84
N ALA A 83 5.96 -3.80 11.20
CA ALA A 83 4.82 -3.17 11.86
C ALA A 83 4.38 -3.91 13.12
N GLN A 84 4.23 -5.24 13.07
CA GLN A 84 3.86 -6.05 14.21
C GLN A 84 4.75 -5.81 15.43
N ALA A 85 6.08 -5.79 15.23
CA ALA A 85 7.03 -5.57 16.33
C ALA A 85 6.89 -4.17 16.94
N LYS A 86 6.56 -3.16 16.14
CA LYS A 86 6.36 -1.78 16.60
C LYS A 86 5.09 -1.61 17.45
N LEU A 87 4.07 -2.42 17.19
CA LEU A 87 2.78 -2.36 17.89
C LEU A 87 2.79 -3.09 19.24
N LEU A 88 3.77 -3.97 19.49
CA LEU A 88 3.74 -4.91 20.62
C LEU A 88 3.75 -4.27 22.01
N ASP A 89 4.40 -3.14 22.19
CA ASP A 89 4.49 -2.47 23.51
C ASP A 89 3.36 -1.43 23.76
N GLY A 90 2.56 -1.13 22.72
CA GLY A 90 1.48 -0.14 22.80
C GLY A 90 1.95 1.31 22.94
N SER A 91 3.24 1.59 22.75
CA SER A 91 3.79 2.95 22.83
C SER A 91 3.80 3.66 21.48
N THR A 92 3.60 2.91 20.39
CA THR A 92 3.66 3.39 19.01
C THR A 92 2.51 2.79 18.22
N GLY A 93 1.91 3.61 17.34
CA GLY A 93 0.81 3.18 16.48
C GLY A 93 -0.49 3.01 17.24
N ASP A 94 -0.92 4.04 18.00
CA ASP A 94 -2.28 4.09 18.52
C ASP A 94 -3.28 3.91 17.38
N VAL A 95 -3.05 4.63 16.28
CA VAL A 95 -3.61 4.35 14.95
C VAL A 95 -2.50 3.82 14.06
N PHE A 96 -2.78 2.77 13.34
CA PHE A 96 -1.84 2.21 12.37
C PHE A 96 -2.56 1.73 11.12
N THR A 97 -1.79 1.50 10.08
CA THR A 97 -2.31 0.90 8.85
C THR A 97 -1.81 -0.54 8.68
N ALA A 98 -2.58 -1.37 8.02
CA ALA A 98 -2.17 -2.73 7.68
C ALA A 98 -2.36 -3.01 6.19
N PHE A 99 -1.55 -3.92 5.65
CA PHE A 99 -1.80 -4.56 4.37
C PHE A 99 -2.69 -5.78 4.57
N PRO A 100 -3.60 -6.09 3.66
CA PRO A 100 -4.34 -7.35 3.70
C PRO A 100 -3.41 -8.56 3.50
N GLY A 101 -3.89 -9.75 3.83
CA GLY A 101 -3.14 -11.00 3.71
C GLY A 101 -2.17 -11.24 4.86
N ALA A 102 -0.96 -11.70 4.57
CA ALA A 102 -0.01 -12.21 5.58
C ALA A 102 0.30 -11.22 6.71
N GLN A 103 0.40 -9.91 6.44
CA GLN A 103 0.65 -8.93 7.49
C GLN A 103 -0.57 -8.78 8.42
N PHE A 104 -1.77 -8.65 7.84
CA PHE A 104 -3.01 -8.60 8.62
C PHE A 104 -3.15 -9.83 9.53
N GLU A 105 -2.93 -11.02 8.98
CA GLU A 105 -2.99 -12.27 9.73
C GLU A 105 -1.97 -12.31 10.88
N ALA A 106 -0.73 -11.88 10.64
CA ALA A 106 0.30 -11.85 11.67
C ALA A 106 -0.05 -10.89 12.83
N ILE A 107 -0.58 -9.71 12.51
CA ILE A 107 -1.01 -8.71 13.50
C ILE A 107 -2.24 -9.20 14.26
N ALA A 108 -3.22 -9.83 13.56
CA ALA A 108 -4.42 -10.40 14.15
C ALA A 108 -4.07 -11.58 15.11
N LYS A 109 -3.20 -12.49 14.69
CA LYS A 109 -2.72 -13.60 15.52
C LYS A 109 -2.00 -13.12 16.79
N ALA A 110 -1.35 -11.95 16.73
CA ALA A 110 -0.72 -11.33 17.90
C ALA A 110 -1.73 -10.57 18.80
N GLY A 111 -3.00 -10.50 18.43
CA GLY A 111 -4.06 -9.83 19.18
C GLY A 111 -3.87 -8.32 19.28
N LEU A 112 -3.33 -7.67 18.23
CA LEU A 112 -2.94 -6.26 18.24
C LEU A 112 -4.00 -5.32 17.62
N PHE A 113 -5.08 -5.85 17.07
CA PHE A 113 -6.23 -5.08 16.61
C PHE A 113 -7.25 -4.88 17.72
N ALA A 114 -7.77 -3.66 17.87
CA ALA A 114 -9.01 -3.43 18.58
C ALA A 114 -10.20 -3.78 17.68
N ASP A 115 -11.29 -4.29 18.24
CA ASP A 115 -12.52 -4.54 17.52
C ASP A 115 -13.26 -3.22 17.26
N LEU A 116 -13.52 -2.94 15.98
CA LEU A 116 -14.22 -1.74 15.51
C LEU A 116 -15.66 -2.02 15.06
N SER A 117 -16.16 -3.26 15.21
CA SER A 117 -17.45 -3.71 14.68
C SER A 117 -18.65 -2.86 15.16
N ASN A 118 -18.56 -2.30 16.34
CA ASN A 118 -19.66 -1.52 16.96
C ASN A 118 -19.50 0.00 16.78
N GLU A 119 -18.50 0.44 16.04
CA GLU A 119 -18.29 1.86 15.79
C GLU A 119 -19.26 2.39 14.73
N SER A 120 -19.98 3.47 15.04
CA SER A 120 -21.00 4.02 14.15
C SER A 120 -20.46 4.50 12.80
N PHE A 121 -19.19 4.84 12.71
CA PHE A 121 -18.55 5.28 11.47
C PHE A 121 -18.36 4.15 10.44
N ILE A 122 -18.50 2.88 10.82
CA ILE A 122 -18.44 1.73 9.89
C ILE A 122 -19.51 1.87 8.79
N ASP A 123 -20.67 2.39 9.11
CA ASP A 123 -21.76 2.57 8.14
C ASP A 123 -21.45 3.58 7.03
N ARG A 124 -20.40 4.38 7.18
CA ARG A 124 -19.93 5.33 6.16
C ARG A 124 -19.13 4.66 5.03
N PHE A 125 -18.71 3.43 5.22
CA PHE A 125 -17.92 2.68 4.25
C PHE A 125 -18.80 1.78 3.37
N VAL A 126 -18.32 1.47 2.16
CA VAL A 126 -18.95 0.47 1.28
C VAL A 126 -18.68 -0.92 1.87
N PRO A 127 -19.72 -1.69 2.29
CA PRO A 127 -19.53 -2.93 3.04
C PRO A 127 -18.61 -3.94 2.35
N SER A 128 -18.82 -4.19 1.04
CA SER A 128 -18.00 -5.14 0.27
C SER A 128 -16.51 -4.71 0.13
N LEU A 129 -16.20 -3.43 0.32
CA LEU A 129 -14.84 -2.94 0.20
C LEU A 129 -14.07 -2.98 1.52
N ILE A 130 -14.72 -3.22 2.66
CA ILE A 130 -14.07 -3.33 3.96
C ILE A 130 -13.96 -4.76 4.49
N GLU A 131 -14.45 -5.75 3.74
CA GLU A 131 -14.42 -7.17 4.11
C GLU A 131 -12.97 -7.68 4.35
N ALA A 132 -12.00 -7.18 3.58
CA ALA A 132 -10.58 -7.59 3.75
C ALA A 132 -9.98 -7.24 5.14
N GLY A 133 -10.65 -6.40 5.92
CA GLY A 133 -10.28 -6.08 7.31
C GLY A 133 -11.09 -6.84 8.36
N GLN A 134 -11.90 -7.83 7.95
CA GLN A 134 -12.69 -8.66 8.84
C GLN A 134 -11.99 -9.98 9.17
N LYS A 135 -12.15 -10.42 10.39
CA LYS A 135 -11.72 -11.74 10.85
C LYS A 135 -12.61 -12.23 11.99
N ASP A 136 -13.01 -13.51 11.93
CA ASP A 136 -13.82 -14.17 12.95
C ASP A 136 -15.11 -13.38 13.32
N GLY A 137 -15.71 -12.71 12.32
CA GLY A 137 -16.94 -11.90 12.48
C GLY A 137 -16.70 -10.51 13.08
N GLN A 138 -15.47 -10.10 13.30
CA GLN A 138 -15.09 -8.78 13.80
C GLN A 138 -14.50 -7.91 12.69
N GLN A 139 -14.77 -6.59 12.74
CA GLN A 139 -14.09 -5.60 11.90
C GLN A 139 -12.83 -5.13 12.65
N LEU A 140 -11.68 -5.71 12.31
CA LEU A 140 -10.41 -5.45 12.99
C LEU A 140 -9.65 -4.27 12.37
N ALA A 141 -9.81 -4.05 11.08
CA ALA A 141 -9.21 -2.94 10.35
C ALA A 141 -10.15 -2.48 9.24
N ILE A 142 -10.05 -1.22 8.83
CA ILE A 142 -10.93 -0.64 7.81
C ILE A 142 -10.09 -0.28 6.60
N PRO A 143 -10.12 -1.07 5.51
CA PRO A 143 -9.53 -0.66 4.25
C PRO A 143 -10.02 0.74 3.86
N TYR A 144 -9.09 1.67 3.66
CA TYR A 144 -9.43 3.06 3.36
C TYR A 144 -9.28 3.39 1.86
N GLN A 145 -8.35 2.71 1.18
CA GLN A 145 -8.09 2.90 -0.24
C GLN A 145 -8.64 1.74 -1.09
N LEU A 146 -9.18 2.07 -2.27
CA LEU A 146 -9.42 1.14 -3.37
C LEU A 146 -8.38 1.40 -4.46
N VAL A 147 -7.55 0.40 -4.77
CA VAL A 147 -6.41 0.51 -5.68
C VAL A 147 -6.52 -0.54 -6.79
N TYR A 148 -6.16 -0.17 -8.03
CA TYR A 148 -6.00 -1.10 -9.15
C TYR A 148 -4.53 -1.40 -9.36
N ASN A 149 -4.11 -2.58 -8.95
CA ASN A 149 -2.71 -3.05 -9.04
C ASN A 149 -2.42 -3.68 -10.41
N ILE A 150 -2.45 -2.85 -11.42
CA ILE A 150 -2.16 -3.15 -12.82
C ILE A 150 -1.22 -2.08 -13.38
N PRO A 151 -0.40 -2.39 -14.38
CA PRO A 151 0.52 -1.44 -14.99
C PRO A 151 -0.13 -0.14 -15.44
N ILE A 152 0.62 0.94 -15.25
CA ILE A 152 0.34 2.24 -15.86
C ILE A 152 1.01 2.27 -17.23
N TYR A 153 0.35 2.83 -18.27
CA TYR A 153 0.97 3.00 -19.57
C TYR A 153 0.97 4.47 -20.02
N ASN A 154 1.92 4.83 -20.85
CA ASN A 154 2.03 6.14 -21.48
C ASN A 154 1.17 6.17 -22.75
N VAL A 155 0.07 6.91 -22.70
CA VAL A 155 -0.91 7.01 -23.78
C VAL A 155 -0.28 7.57 -25.06
N GLU A 156 0.57 8.60 -24.94
CA GLU A 156 1.19 9.25 -26.11
C GLU A 156 2.17 8.33 -26.85
N LEU A 157 2.89 7.44 -26.14
CA LEU A 157 3.74 6.46 -26.77
C LEU A 157 2.93 5.40 -27.51
N PHE A 158 1.81 4.94 -26.94
CA PHE A 158 0.90 4.00 -27.60
C PHE A 158 0.30 4.63 -28.86
N GLU A 159 -0.24 5.84 -28.77
CA GLU A 159 -0.77 6.58 -29.92
C GLU A 159 0.31 6.79 -31.00
N LYS A 160 1.50 7.24 -30.61
CA LYS A 160 2.63 7.52 -31.52
C LYS A 160 3.02 6.33 -32.37
N TYR A 161 2.97 5.14 -31.79
CA TYR A 161 3.36 3.89 -32.47
C TYR A 161 2.16 3.08 -32.97
N GLY A 162 0.96 3.61 -32.91
CA GLY A 162 -0.27 2.97 -33.38
C GLY A 162 -0.60 1.68 -32.63
N ILE A 163 -0.33 1.66 -31.32
CA ILE A 163 -0.58 0.51 -30.45
C ILE A 163 -1.94 0.69 -29.79
N GLU A 164 -2.84 -0.25 -30.06
CA GLU A 164 -4.09 -0.39 -29.30
C GLU A 164 -3.82 -1.00 -27.92
N VAL A 165 -4.63 -0.67 -26.91
CA VAL A 165 -4.50 -1.28 -25.59
C VAL A 165 -4.72 -2.79 -25.70
N PRO A 166 -3.74 -3.63 -25.32
CA PRO A 166 -3.83 -5.07 -25.46
C PRO A 166 -4.98 -5.68 -24.64
N ASN A 167 -5.64 -6.68 -25.22
CA ASN A 167 -6.74 -7.41 -24.60
C ASN A 167 -6.52 -8.93 -24.51
N ASP A 168 -5.35 -9.40 -24.92
CA ASP A 168 -4.87 -10.78 -24.80
C ASP A 168 -3.34 -10.83 -24.74
N TRP A 169 -2.79 -12.05 -24.56
CA TRP A 169 -1.35 -12.23 -24.44
C TRP A 169 -0.59 -11.90 -25.74
N ASP A 170 -1.12 -12.28 -26.88
CA ASP A 170 -0.46 -12.07 -28.17
C ASP A 170 -0.39 -10.59 -28.52
N SER A 171 -1.48 -9.84 -28.31
CA SER A 171 -1.51 -8.38 -28.52
C SER A 171 -0.60 -7.66 -27.52
N PHE A 172 -0.49 -8.16 -26.27
CA PHE A 172 0.45 -7.62 -25.28
C PHE A 172 1.91 -7.80 -25.71
N LEU A 173 2.28 -9.00 -26.17
CA LEU A 173 3.62 -9.26 -26.70
C LEU A 173 3.91 -8.45 -27.97
N LYS A 174 2.92 -8.28 -28.87
CA LYS A 174 3.06 -7.46 -30.08
C LYS A 174 3.27 -5.98 -29.74
N ALA A 175 2.55 -5.45 -28.76
CA ALA A 175 2.74 -4.09 -28.26
C ALA A 175 4.17 -3.91 -27.71
N ALA A 176 4.64 -4.84 -26.86
CA ALA A 176 5.98 -4.81 -26.31
C ALA A 176 7.06 -4.90 -27.40
N GLU A 177 6.89 -5.76 -28.41
CA GLU A 177 7.81 -5.87 -29.55
C GLU A 177 7.87 -4.57 -30.35
N THR A 178 6.72 -3.96 -30.63
CA THR A 178 6.64 -2.69 -31.36
C THR A 178 7.38 -1.59 -30.62
N LEU A 179 7.19 -1.46 -29.31
CA LEU A 179 7.88 -0.48 -28.47
C LEU A 179 9.40 -0.70 -28.50
N LYS A 180 9.84 -1.93 -28.27
CA LYS A 180 11.25 -2.31 -28.27
C LYS A 180 11.92 -2.04 -29.62
N ALA A 181 11.27 -2.37 -30.74
CA ALA A 181 11.77 -2.11 -32.08
C ALA A 181 11.98 -0.62 -32.36
N ASN A 182 11.28 0.26 -31.65
CA ASN A 182 11.41 1.71 -31.72
C ASN A 182 12.31 2.30 -30.60
N GLY A 183 13.08 1.46 -29.90
CA GLY A 183 14.03 1.90 -28.88
C GLY A 183 13.41 2.31 -27.56
N ILE A 184 12.12 2.01 -27.34
CA ILE A 184 11.42 2.27 -26.08
C ILE A 184 11.46 1.01 -25.22
N ILE A 185 11.76 1.15 -23.93
CA ILE A 185 11.63 0.07 -22.95
C ILE A 185 10.15 -0.27 -22.83
N PRO A 186 9.72 -1.52 -23.14
CA PRO A 186 8.32 -1.86 -23.01
C PRO A 186 7.77 -1.68 -21.59
N ILE A 187 8.49 -2.19 -20.58
CA ILE A 187 8.04 -2.23 -19.20
C ILE A 187 9.16 -1.79 -18.26
N ALA A 188 8.99 -0.68 -17.54
CA ALA A 188 9.81 -0.34 -16.39
C ALA A 188 9.39 -1.20 -15.19
N PHE A 189 10.29 -2.07 -14.75
CA PHE A 189 10.03 -3.07 -13.72
C PHE A 189 10.89 -2.83 -12.48
N PRO A 190 10.31 -2.46 -11.32
CA PRO A 190 11.06 -2.20 -10.08
C PRO A 190 11.38 -3.51 -9.33
N GLY A 191 12.23 -4.33 -9.92
CA GLY A 191 12.47 -5.71 -9.46
C GLY A 191 13.25 -5.84 -8.16
N ALA A 192 13.95 -4.77 -7.72
CA ALA A 192 14.67 -4.74 -6.44
C ALA A 192 13.74 -4.57 -5.24
N ASP A 193 12.49 -4.17 -5.45
CA ASP A 193 11.51 -3.94 -4.39
C ASP A 193 10.11 -4.47 -4.76
N ILE A 194 9.15 -3.60 -5.08
CA ILE A 194 7.74 -3.97 -5.23
C ILE A 194 7.41 -4.78 -6.50
N GLY A 195 8.25 -4.74 -7.54
CA GLY A 195 7.93 -5.27 -8.88
C GLY A 195 7.44 -6.72 -8.90
N PRO A 196 8.17 -7.68 -8.31
CA PRO A 196 7.75 -9.07 -8.29
C PRO A 196 6.37 -9.26 -7.66
N GLY A 197 6.11 -8.59 -6.52
CA GLY A 197 4.85 -8.68 -5.78
C GLY A 197 3.69 -7.94 -6.43
N GLN A 198 3.96 -6.88 -7.20
CA GLN A 198 2.93 -6.12 -7.90
C GLN A 198 2.58 -6.75 -9.24
N PHE A 199 3.57 -7.04 -10.07
CA PHE A 199 3.32 -7.53 -11.42
C PHE A 199 2.86 -8.98 -11.47
N MET A 200 3.12 -9.80 -10.42
CA MET A 200 2.55 -11.15 -10.35
C MET A 200 1.03 -11.15 -10.41
N ASN A 201 0.38 -10.15 -9.82
CA ASN A 201 -1.07 -10.14 -9.68
C ASN A 201 -1.78 -10.16 -11.04
N PRO A 202 -1.52 -9.21 -11.97
CA PRO A 202 -2.11 -9.28 -13.29
C PRO A 202 -1.59 -10.45 -14.12
N MET A 203 -0.35 -10.91 -13.90
CA MET A 203 0.20 -12.06 -14.64
C MET A 203 -0.49 -13.38 -14.27
N VAL A 204 -0.87 -13.58 -13.01
CA VAL A 204 -1.56 -14.79 -12.53
C VAL A 204 -3.08 -14.70 -12.66
N MET A 205 -3.62 -13.50 -12.88
CA MET A 205 -5.03 -13.15 -12.79
C MET A 205 -5.96 -14.13 -13.52
N ASN A 206 -5.66 -14.44 -14.77
CA ASN A 206 -6.44 -15.34 -15.61
C ASN A 206 -5.79 -16.73 -15.79
N ASN A 207 -4.54 -16.94 -15.35
CA ASN A 207 -3.92 -18.26 -15.35
C ASN A 207 -4.40 -19.11 -14.16
N ALA A 208 -4.67 -18.48 -13.05
CA ALA A 208 -5.17 -19.18 -11.86
C ALA A 208 -6.62 -19.64 -12.05
N PRO A 209 -6.95 -20.90 -11.72
CA PRO A 209 -8.25 -21.50 -12.01
C PRO A 209 -9.42 -20.85 -11.25
N ASP A 210 -9.15 -20.28 -10.09
CA ASP A 210 -10.16 -19.60 -9.24
C ASP A 210 -9.50 -18.60 -8.28
N GLU A 211 -10.34 -17.88 -7.52
CA GLU A 211 -9.88 -16.84 -6.58
C GLU A 211 -9.24 -17.44 -5.31
N GLU A 212 -9.58 -18.67 -4.97
CA GLU A 212 -9.12 -19.36 -3.75
C GLU A 212 -7.81 -20.13 -3.95
N ILE A 213 -7.16 -20.03 -5.10
CA ILE A 213 -6.01 -20.87 -5.46
C ILE A 213 -4.88 -20.80 -4.43
N PHE A 214 -4.61 -19.62 -3.86
CA PHE A 214 -3.57 -19.50 -2.84
C PHE A 214 -4.01 -20.04 -1.47
N ALA A 215 -5.28 -19.96 -1.12
CA ALA A 215 -5.81 -20.67 0.06
C ALA A 215 -5.71 -22.20 -0.11
N LYS A 216 -6.00 -22.69 -1.31
CA LYS A 216 -5.80 -24.11 -1.68
C LYS A 216 -4.32 -24.52 -1.64
N LEU A 217 -3.42 -23.63 -2.06
CA LEU A 217 -1.97 -23.84 -1.94
C LEU A 217 -1.56 -23.97 -0.48
N GLU A 218 -2.01 -23.07 0.40
CA GLU A 218 -1.73 -23.13 1.85
C GLU A 218 -2.37 -24.33 2.54
N ALA A 219 -3.51 -24.82 2.03
CA ALA A 219 -4.15 -26.05 2.49
C ALA A 219 -3.52 -27.35 1.91
N GLY A 220 -2.55 -27.23 1.00
CA GLY A 220 -1.90 -28.37 0.35
C GLY A 220 -2.74 -29.09 -0.72
N THR A 221 -3.85 -28.47 -1.16
CA THR A 221 -4.75 -29.03 -2.20
C THR A 221 -4.47 -28.48 -3.60
N ALA A 222 -3.57 -27.49 -3.73
CA ALA A 222 -2.98 -26.99 -4.98
C ALA A 222 -1.47 -26.86 -4.80
N LYS A 223 -0.72 -26.80 -5.91
CA LYS A 223 0.73 -26.72 -5.90
C LYS A 223 1.25 -25.62 -6.83
N LEU A 224 2.42 -25.05 -6.50
CA LEU A 224 3.14 -24.16 -7.43
C LEU A 224 3.72 -24.90 -8.65
N THR A 225 3.82 -26.22 -8.60
CA THR A 225 4.20 -27.05 -9.73
C THR A 225 3.04 -27.35 -10.69
N ASP A 226 1.83 -26.93 -10.38
CA ASP A 226 0.68 -27.06 -11.26
C ASP A 226 0.75 -26.05 -12.43
N GLU A 227 0.05 -26.34 -13.52
CA GLU A 227 0.12 -25.58 -14.78
C GLU A 227 -0.10 -24.07 -14.60
N TRP A 228 -1.04 -23.67 -13.75
CA TRP A 228 -1.39 -22.26 -13.56
C TRP A 228 -0.21 -21.38 -13.13
N TRP A 229 0.67 -21.92 -12.26
CA TRP A 229 1.82 -21.16 -11.78
C TRP A 229 3.03 -21.32 -12.69
N VAL A 230 3.30 -22.54 -13.16
CA VAL A 230 4.39 -22.79 -14.13
C VAL A 230 4.19 -21.92 -15.38
N LYS A 231 2.98 -21.89 -15.97
CA LYS A 231 2.65 -21.01 -17.09
C LYS A 231 2.88 -19.53 -16.77
N THR A 232 2.51 -19.09 -15.57
CA THR A 232 2.77 -17.70 -15.12
C THR A 232 4.27 -17.41 -15.11
N LEU A 233 5.09 -18.32 -14.59
CA LEU A 233 6.55 -18.20 -14.59
C LEU A 233 7.16 -18.23 -15.99
N GLU A 234 6.64 -19.07 -16.90
CA GLU A 234 7.04 -19.12 -18.31
C GLU A 234 6.75 -17.78 -19.04
N GLN A 235 5.65 -17.13 -18.69
CA GLN A 235 5.31 -15.81 -19.23
C GLN A 235 6.25 -14.73 -18.69
N PHE A 236 6.62 -14.76 -17.40
CA PHE A 236 7.68 -13.90 -16.87
C PHE A 236 9.01 -14.12 -17.58
N LYS A 237 9.38 -15.40 -17.79
CA LYS A 237 10.58 -15.74 -18.55
C LYS A 237 10.53 -15.19 -19.97
N THR A 238 9.39 -15.31 -20.64
CA THR A 238 9.20 -14.78 -21.99
C THR A 238 9.44 -13.28 -22.07
N LEU A 239 8.89 -12.49 -21.12
CA LEU A 239 9.12 -11.05 -21.06
C LEU A 239 10.60 -10.71 -20.84
N ASN A 240 11.25 -11.45 -19.95
CA ASN A 240 12.67 -11.25 -19.62
C ASN A 240 13.58 -11.64 -20.79
N ASP A 241 13.42 -12.83 -21.38
CA ASP A 241 14.25 -13.33 -22.47
C ASP A 241 14.11 -12.47 -23.75
N LYS A 242 12.91 -11.96 -23.99
CA LYS A 242 12.65 -11.00 -25.07
C LYS A 242 13.19 -9.60 -24.78
N GLY A 243 13.71 -9.34 -23.57
CA GLY A 243 14.25 -8.03 -23.15
C GLY A 243 13.19 -6.94 -23.15
N TYR A 244 11.99 -7.24 -22.63
CA TYR A 244 10.91 -6.28 -22.51
C TYR A 244 10.95 -5.49 -21.21
N PHE A 245 11.78 -5.90 -20.24
CA PHE A 245 12.15 -5.10 -19.08
C PHE A 245 13.42 -4.27 -19.38
N GLN A 246 13.63 -3.20 -18.60
CA GLN A 246 14.90 -2.47 -18.65
C GLN A 246 16.07 -3.38 -18.24
N LYS A 247 17.28 -2.99 -18.67
CA LYS A 247 18.51 -3.67 -18.25
C LYS A 247 18.62 -3.65 -16.71
N ASP A 248 19.07 -4.75 -16.13
CA ASP A 248 19.19 -4.93 -14.66
C ASP A 248 17.85 -4.77 -13.93
N ALA A 249 16.81 -5.39 -14.47
CA ALA A 249 15.46 -5.29 -13.91
C ALA A 249 15.39 -5.68 -12.43
N LEU A 250 16.10 -6.73 -11.99
CA LEU A 250 16.13 -7.20 -10.59
C LEU A 250 16.88 -6.23 -9.65
N GLY A 251 17.81 -5.41 -10.17
CA GLY A 251 18.52 -4.39 -9.39
C GLY A 251 17.82 -3.01 -9.40
N THR A 252 16.82 -2.83 -10.24
CA THR A 252 16.12 -1.54 -10.39
C THR A 252 15.15 -1.30 -9.25
N LYS A 253 15.29 -0.16 -8.56
CA LYS A 253 14.36 0.30 -7.51
C LYS A 253 13.19 1.08 -8.09
N GLY A 254 12.13 1.28 -7.28
CA GLY A 254 10.92 1.99 -7.65
C GLY A 254 11.17 3.36 -8.27
N ASP A 255 11.95 4.21 -7.60
CA ASP A 255 12.26 5.56 -8.09
C ASP A 255 12.94 5.56 -9.47
N ALA A 256 13.83 4.60 -9.73
CA ALA A 256 14.48 4.47 -11.03
C ALA A 256 13.51 4.01 -12.11
N ALA A 257 12.60 3.07 -11.81
CA ALA A 257 11.57 2.64 -12.75
C ALA A 257 10.57 3.77 -13.06
N ILE A 258 10.15 4.52 -12.03
CA ILE A 258 9.29 5.71 -12.17
C ILE A 258 9.97 6.76 -13.06
N ALA A 259 11.26 7.01 -12.86
CA ALA A 259 12.01 7.97 -13.66
C ALA A 259 12.10 7.56 -15.14
N LEU A 260 12.28 6.26 -15.47
CA LEU A 260 12.24 5.77 -16.84
C LEU A 260 10.89 6.02 -17.50
N PHE A 261 9.81 5.78 -16.78
CA PHE A 261 8.44 5.97 -17.27
C PHE A 261 8.10 7.45 -17.46
N THR A 262 8.35 8.28 -16.44
CA THR A 262 7.99 9.71 -16.47
C THR A 262 8.79 10.52 -17.49
N ARG A 263 9.99 10.06 -17.89
CA ARG A 263 10.77 10.63 -18.98
C ARG A 263 10.39 10.12 -20.37
N GLY A 264 9.44 9.15 -20.46
CA GLY A 264 9.05 8.54 -21.73
C GLY A 264 10.08 7.56 -22.29
N GLU A 265 11.06 7.12 -21.51
CA GLU A 265 12.03 6.08 -21.88
C GLU A 265 11.42 4.68 -21.80
N ALA A 266 10.42 4.50 -20.94
CA ALA A 266 9.61 3.29 -20.84
C ALA A 266 8.12 3.59 -21.10
N ALA A 267 7.44 2.67 -21.79
CA ALA A 267 6.05 2.84 -22.15
C ALA A 267 5.06 2.33 -21.12
N MET A 268 5.46 1.38 -20.28
CA MET A 268 4.65 0.86 -19.19
C MET A 268 5.45 0.88 -17.88
N LEU A 269 4.75 1.03 -16.76
CA LEU A 269 5.33 0.98 -15.42
C LEU A 269 4.63 -0.12 -14.61
N ALA A 270 5.38 -1.12 -14.14
CA ALA A 270 4.86 -2.26 -13.39
C ALA A 270 4.55 -1.90 -11.93
N THR A 271 3.56 -1.02 -11.72
CA THR A 271 3.08 -0.54 -10.42
C THR A 271 1.55 -0.64 -10.36
N GLY A 272 0.86 0.33 -9.79
CA GLY A 272 -0.60 0.39 -9.71
C GLY A 272 -1.12 1.83 -9.75
N SER A 273 -2.44 1.98 -9.73
CA SER A 273 -3.12 3.28 -9.82
C SER A 273 -2.66 4.29 -8.76
N TYR A 274 -2.16 3.80 -7.64
CA TYR A 274 -1.62 4.64 -6.56
C TYR A 274 -0.44 5.53 -6.98
N GLN A 275 0.21 5.23 -8.12
CA GLN A 275 1.35 6.00 -8.63
C GLN A 275 0.95 7.07 -9.65
N LEU A 276 -0.30 7.13 -10.11
CA LEU A 276 -0.75 8.07 -11.15
C LEU A 276 -0.47 9.53 -10.77
N ALA A 277 -0.91 9.96 -9.58
CA ALA A 277 -0.68 11.33 -9.10
C ALA A 277 0.81 11.64 -8.90
N GLY A 278 1.59 10.68 -8.37
CA GLY A 278 3.05 10.82 -8.22
C GLY A 278 3.77 11.01 -9.55
N ASN A 279 3.39 10.25 -10.58
CA ASN A 279 3.93 10.43 -11.93
C ASN A 279 3.58 11.81 -12.51
N LYS A 280 2.33 12.27 -12.31
CA LYS A 280 1.85 13.57 -12.78
C LYS A 280 2.57 14.72 -12.08
N ALA A 281 2.90 14.57 -10.80
CA ALA A 281 3.71 15.56 -10.07
C ALA A 281 5.14 15.69 -10.63
N ILE A 282 5.72 14.59 -11.14
CA ILE A 282 7.05 14.60 -11.76
C ILE A 282 6.98 15.15 -13.20
N ASN A 283 5.99 14.73 -13.97
CA ASN A 283 5.75 15.17 -15.35
C ASN A 283 4.28 15.58 -15.52
N PRO A 284 3.94 16.87 -15.38
CA PRO A 284 2.57 17.37 -15.47
C PRO A 284 1.88 17.14 -16.82
N ASP A 285 2.65 17.02 -17.90
CA ASP A 285 2.13 16.80 -19.26
C ASP A 285 1.89 15.32 -19.58
N LEU A 286 2.33 14.40 -18.73
CA LEU A 286 2.24 12.95 -18.96
C LEU A 286 0.77 12.49 -19.03
N LYS A 287 0.39 11.93 -20.18
CA LYS A 287 -0.91 11.26 -20.35
C LYS A 287 -0.77 9.80 -20.00
N GLN A 288 -1.54 9.36 -19.03
CA GLN A 288 -1.46 8.03 -18.43
C GLN A 288 -2.77 7.28 -18.56
N GLY A 289 -2.68 5.96 -18.65
CA GLY A 289 -3.81 5.05 -18.53
C GLY A 289 -3.41 3.82 -17.74
N LEU A 290 -4.38 2.97 -17.44
CA LEU A 290 -4.16 1.68 -16.79
C LEU A 290 -4.41 0.56 -17.79
N LEU A 291 -3.57 -0.46 -17.80
CA LEU A 291 -3.77 -1.68 -18.58
C LEU A 291 -3.32 -2.91 -17.78
N ALA A 292 -4.03 -4.02 -17.94
CA ALA A 292 -3.60 -5.30 -17.39
C ALA A 292 -3.05 -6.19 -18.53
N PRO A 293 -1.90 -6.86 -18.38
CA PRO A 293 -1.53 -7.94 -19.26
C PRO A 293 -2.57 -9.06 -19.11
N ILE A 294 -3.31 -9.34 -20.18
CA ILE A 294 -4.23 -10.46 -20.24
C ILE A 294 -3.43 -11.66 -20.72
N THR A 295 -3.16 -12.60 -19.82
CA THR A 295 -2.19 -13.71 -20.02
C THR A 295 -2.76 -14.93 -20.73
N VAL A 296 -3.99 -14.81 -21.21
CA VAL A 296 -4.75 -15.84 -21.92
C VAL A 296 -5.34 -15.25 -23.21
N PRO A 297 -5.86 -16.07 -24.16
CA PRO A 297 -6.67 -15.57 -25.26
C PRO A 297 -7.87 -14.76 -24.79
N ALA A 298 -8.31 -13.75 -25.56
CA ALA A 298 -9.36 -12.81 -25.17
C ALA A 298 -10.69 -13.50 -24.81
N ASP A 299 -11.04 -14.57 -25.50
CA ASP A 299 -12.25 -15.39 -25.26
C ASP A 299 -12.17 -16.26 -23.99
N GLN A 300 -11.00 -16.39 -23.39
CA GLN A 300 -10.74 -17.13 -22.14
C GLN A 300 -10.54 -16.18 -20.95
N ALA A 301 -10.45 -14.88 -21.19
CA ALA A 301 -10.26 -13.90 -20.12
C ALA A 301 -11.51 -13.78 -19.26
N VAL A 302 -11.37 -14.07 -17.96
CA VAL A 302 -12.43 -13.94 -16.96
C VAL A 302 -12.42 -12.56 -16.34
N TYR A 303 -11.23 -12.01 -16.10
CA TYR A 303 -11.00 -10.73 -15.46
C TYR A 303 -10.24 -9.78 -16.37
N GLU A 304 -10.60 -8.50 -16.29
CA GLU A 304 -9.96 -7.43 -17.04
C GLU A 304 -8.85 -6.73 -16.26
N GLY A 305 -8.81 -6.89 -14.94
CA GLY A 305 -7.83 -6.26 -14.07
C GLY A 305 -7.86 -6.76 -12.63
N ILE A 306 -6.98 -6.15 -11.83
CA ILE A 306 -6.80 -6.46 -10.42
C ILE A 306 -7.17 -5.24 -9.57
N HIS A 307 -7.99 -5.46 -8.54
CA HIS A 307 -8.22 -4.47 -7.49
C HIS A 307 -7.74 -4.99 -6.13
N THR A 308 -7.50 -4.07 -5.22
CA THR A 308 -7.33 -4.35 -3.79
C THR A 308 -7.91 -3.22 -2.97
N THR A 309 -8.40 -3.54 -1.79
CA THR A 309 -8.67 -2.56 -0.75
C THR A 309 -7.54 -2.63 0.26
N THR A 310 -6.92 -1.50 0.55
CA THR A 310 -5.65 -1.43 1.31
C THR A 310 -5.61 -0.18 2.19
N PHE A 311 -4.44 0.13 2.75
CA PHE A 311 -4.28 1.20 3.73
C PHE A 311 -5.31 1.05 4.85
N MET A 312 -5.37 -0.18 5.41
CA MET A 312 -6.39 -0.57 6.38
C MET A 312 -6.14 0.12 7.70
N LEU A 313 -6.93 1.14 8.00
CA LEU A 313 -6.90 1.88 9.26
C LEU A 313 -7.31 0.98 10.42
N ALA A 314 -6.52 0.98 11.48
CA ALA A 314 -6.77 0.16 12.66
C ALA A 314 -6.35 0.87 13.94
N VAL A 315 -6.94 0.47 15.05
CA VAL A 315 -6.56 0.88 16.41
C VAL A 315 -5.78 -0.24 17.08
N ASN A 316 -4.66 0.10 17.70
CA ASN A 316 -3.88 -0.87 18.47
C ASN A 316 -4.64 -1.24 19.76
N SER A 317 -4.89 -2.53 19.96
CA SER A 317 -5.55 -3.05 21.16
C SER A 317 -4.79 -2.73 22.46
N ARG A 318 -3.50 -2.40 22.36
CA ARG A 318 -2.63 -2.02 23.48
C ARG A 318 -2.46 -0.50 23.62
N SER A 319 -3.14 0.29 22.80
CA SER A 319 -3.13 1.75 22.91
C SER A 319 -3.61 2.20 24.29
N LYS A 320 -3.00 3.26 24.81
CA LYS A 320 -3.46 3.94 26.02
C LYS A 320 -4.51 5.02 25.72
N HIS A 321 -4.76 5.28 24.43
CA HIS A 321 -5.64 6.32 23.91
C HIS A 321 -6.59 5.78 22.83
N PRO A 322 -7.31 4.66 23.09
CA PRO A 322 -8.12 4.00 22.07
C PRO A 322 -9.29 4.89 21.60
N GLU A 323 -9.87 5.69 22.47
CA GLU A 323 -11.01 6.56 22.09
C GLU A 323 -10.58 7.72 21.20
N GLU A 324 -9.42 8.34 21.49
CA GLU A 324 -8.83 9.36 20.64
C GLU A 324 -8.40 8.78 19.28
N ALA A 325 -7.89 7.56 19.26
CA ALA A 325 -7.53 6.84 18.05
C ALA A 325 -8.78 6.54 17.19
N LYS A 326 -9.87 6.04 17.77
CA LYS A 326 -11.15 5.82 17.08
C LYS A 326 -11.71 7.12 16.52
N LYS A 327 -11.64 8.20 17.30
CA LYS A 327 -12.10 9.53 16.89
C LYS A 327 -11.34 10.06 15.67
N PHE A 328 -10.05 9.76 15.56
CA PHE A 328 -9.29 10.13 14.38
C PHE A 328 -9.72 9.31 13.15
N ILE A 329 -9.97 7.99 13.28
CA ILE A 329 -10.52 7.18 12.18
C ILE A 329 -11.93 7.65 11.79
N GLU A 330 -12.78 7.97 12.77
CA GLU A 330 -14.11 8.55 12.54
C GLU A 330 -14.01 9.86 11.74
N PHE A 331 -13.06 10.73 12.05
CA PHE A 331 -12.82 11.95 11.30
C PHE A 331 -12.42 11.67 9.85
N LEU A 332 -11.48 10.72 9.62
CA LEU A 332 -11.07 10.30 8.29
C LEU A 332 -12.23 9.69 7.47
N SER A 333 -13.23 9.12 8.13
CA SER A 333 -14.39 8.49 7.46
C SER A 333 -15.47 9.48 7.01
N ARG A 334 -15.35 10.78 7.31
CA ARG A 334 -16.29 11.80 6.84
C ARG A 334 -16.15 11.97 5.33
N PRO A 335 -17.25 12.00 4.56
CA PRO A 335 -17.18 12.09 3.08
C PRO A 335 -16.35 13.28 2.57
N GLU A 336 -16.46 14.45 3.20
CA GLU A 336 -15.72 15.65 2.83
C GLU A 336 -14.21 15.53 3.12
N ILE A 337 -13.82 14.83 4.18
CA ILE A 337 -12.41 14.55 4.51
C ILE A 337 -11.84 13.47 3.59
N ALA A 338 -12.62 12.43 3.34
CA ALA A 338 -12.28 11.39 2.39
C ALA A 338 -12.16 11.94 0.95
N ALA A 339 -13.01 12.90 0.56
CA ALA A 339 -12.90 13.61 -0.72
C ALA A 339 -11.62 14.43 -0.81
N GLU A 340 -11.25 15.15 0.25
CA GLU A 340 -9.98 15.89 0.29
C GLU A 340 -8.77 14.96 0.15
N TYR A 341 -8.79 13.82 0.87
CA TYR A 341 -7.75 12.81 0.74
C TYR A 341 -7.70 12.26 -0.68
N ALA A 342 -8.84 11.79 -1.20
CA ALA A 342 -8.92 11.18 -2.52
C ALA A 342 -8.43 12.11 -3.65
N ASN A 343 -8.97 13.33 -3.69
CA ASN A 343 -8.63 14.30 -4.73
C ASN A 343 -7.21 14.84 -4.61
N GLY A 344 -6.69 14.95 -3.38
CA GLY A 344 -5.34 15.41 -3.13
C GLY A 344 -4.25 14.37 -3.40
N THR A 345 -4.60 13.08 -3.36
CA THR A 345 -3.65 11.96 -3.55
C THR A 345 -3.88 11.18 -4.85
N GLY A 346 -5.01 11.40 -5.53
CA GLY A 346 -5.43 10.59 -6.67
C GLY A 346 -5.81 9.15 -6.28
N GLN A 347 -6.20 8.92 -5.03
CA GLN A 347 -6.56 7.59 -4.52
C GLN A 347 -8.07 7.44 -4.37
N ASN A 348 -8.66 6.41 -4.97
CA ASN A 348 -10.04 6.06 -4.64
C ASN A 348 -10.11 5.60 -3.19
N VAL A 349 -11.21 5.94 -2.53
CA VAL A 349 -11.48 5.55 -1.14
C VAL A 349 -12.70 4.62 -1.05
N THR A 350 -12.82 3.94 0.07
CA THR A 350 -13.92 3.02 0.35
C THR A 350 -15.09 3.69 1.08
N VAL A 351 -14.94 4.97 1.42
CA VAL A 351 -15.99 5.81 2.00
C VAL A 351 -17.07 6.09 0.96
N LYS A 352 -18.33 6.01 1.35
CA LYS A 352 -19.50 6.32 0.51
C LYS A 352 -19.60 7.83 0.24
N ASP A 353 -20.31 8.17 -0.83
CA ASP A 353 -20.73 9.54 -1.16
C ASP A 353 -19.56 10.53 -1.32
N VAL A 354 -18.40 10.04 -1.76
CA VAL A 354 -17.21 10.85 -2.01
C VAL A 354 -17.26 11.45 -3.42
N GLU A 355 -17.08 12.76 -3.53
CA GLU A 355 -16.99 13.48 -4.80
C GLU A 355 -15.55 13.46 -5.33
N TYR A 356 -15.36 12.88 -6.51
CA TYR A 356 -14.07 12.80 -7.19
C TYR A 356 -13.94 13.88 -8.27
N THR A 357 -12.91 14.71 -8.18
CA THR A 357 -12.67 15.84 -9.10
C THR A 357 -11.31 15.78 -9.81
N SER A 358 -10.36 14.93 -9.34
CA SER A 358 -9.04 14.84 -9.96
C SER A 358 -9.08 14.03 -11.27
N GLU A 359 -8.18 14.38 -12.21
CA GLU A 359 -8.03 13.68 -13.50
C GLU A 359 -7.65 12.20 -13.30
N GLU A 360 -6.77 11.93 -12.34
CA GLU A 360 -6.31 10.58 -12.01
C GLU A 360 -7.47 9.69 -11.53
N LEU A 361 -8.38 10.25 -10.73
CA LEU A 361 -9.57 9.53 -10.26
C LEU A 361 -10.56 9.26 -11.39
N GLN A 362 -10.60 10.10 -12.45
CA GLN A 362 -11.42 9.81 -13.63
C GLN A 362 -10.88 8.58 -14.39
N ILE A 363 -9.55 8.45 -14.53
CA ILE A 363 -8.92 7.25 -15.12
C ILE A 363 -9.31 6.01 -14.31
N VAL A 364 -9.23 6.10 -12.99
CA VAL A 364 -9.51 4.97 -12.08
C VAL A 364 -11.00 4.65 -12.06
N SER A 365 -11.90 5.63 -12.19
CA SER A 365 -13.35 5.43 -12.14
C SER A 365 -13.87 4.48 -13.24
N GLU A 366 -13.23 4.48 -14.42
CA GLU A 366 -13.60 3.54 -15.50
C GLU A 366 -13.35 2.08 -15.10
N TRP A 367 -12.39 1.82 -14.21
CA TRP A 367 -12.08 0.47 -13.74
C TRP A 367 -13.11 -0.07 -12.75
N THR A 368 -13.91 0.78 -12.10
CA THR A 368 -15.02 0.33 -11.24
C THR A 368 -16.12 -0.38 -12.03
N LYS A 369 -16.19 -0.17 -13.35
CA LYS A 369 -17.17 -0.80 -14.25
C LYS A 369 -16.68 -2.14 -14.81
N LYS A 370 -15.40 -2.47 -14.62
CA LYS A 370 -14.76 -3.66 -15.16
C LYS A 370 -14.84 -4.84 -14.21
N LYS A 371 -14.83 -6.05 -14.75
CA LYS A 371 -14.73 -7.26 -13.94
C LYS A 371 -13.28 -7.43 -13.49
N THR A 372 -13.03 -7.10 -12.22
CA THR A 372 -11.70 -7.18 -11.62
C THR A 372 -11.63 -8.26 -10.54
N ARG A 373 -10.46 -8.87 -10.39
CA ARG A 373 -10.16 -9.86 -9.36
C ARG A 373 -9.52 -9.16 -8.17
N PHE A 374 -9.87 -9.62 -6.95
CA PHE A 374 -9.12 -9.18 -5.76
C PHE A 374 -7.65 -9.64 -5.87
N GLN A 375 -6.73 -8.82 -5.42
CA GLN A 375 -5.29 -8.99 -5.58
C GLN A 375 -4.81 -10.36 -5.06
N PRO A 376 -4.37 -11.28 -5.93
CA PRO A 376 -3.99 -12.63 -5.54
C PRO A 376 -2.91 -12.70 -4.46
N ARG A 377 -1.91 -11.81 -4.49
CA ARG A 377 -0.87 -11.75 -3.46
C ARG A 377 -1.45 -11.61 -2.05
N PHE A 378 -2.54 -10.88 -1.91
CA PHE A 378 -3.15 -10.59 -0.60
C PHE A 378 -4.16 -11.66 -0.13
N THR A 379 -4.39 -12.69 -0.94
CA THR A 379 -5.07 -13.90 -0.47
C THR A 379 -4.12 -14.92 0.17
N ILE A 380 -2.81 -14.67 0.11
CA ILE A 380 -1.80 -15.47 0.83
C ILE A 380 -1.71 -14.97 2.27
N THR A 381 -1.96 -15.85 3.22
CA THR A 381 -2.00 -15.52 4.67
C THR A 381 -0.72 -15.88 5.42
N ASN A 382 0.06 -16.82 4.89
CA ASN A 382 1.35 -17.22 5.45
C ASN A 382 2.50 -16.46 4.78
N ALA A 383 3.29 -15.75 5.59
CA ALA A 383 4.39 -14.91 5.10
C ALA A 383 5.50 -15.71 4.38
N GLU A 384 5.80 -16.94 4.82
CA GLU A 384 6.81 -17.78 4.18
C GLU A 384 6.31 -18.34 2.85
N VAL A 385 5.01 -18.66 2.73
CA VAL A 385 4.38 -19.01 1.46
C VAL A 385 4.43 -17.83 0.50
N GLN A 386 4.06 -16.63 0.95
CA GLN A 386 4.14 -15.42 0.13
C GLN A 386 5.56 -15.18 -0.38
N LYS A 387 6.56 -15.31 0.49
CA LYS A 387 7.97 -15.16 0.14
C LYS A 387 8.42 -16.22 -0.87
N ALA A 388 8.02 -17.47 -0.72
CA ALA A 388 8.34 -18.55 -1.66
C ALA A 388 7.77 -18.25 -3.07
N VAL A 389 6.51 -17.83 -3.13
CA VAL A 389 5.84 -17.41 -4.38
C VAL A 389 6.64 -16.30 -5.08
N LEU A 390 6.99 -15.22 -4.37
CA LEU A 390 7.74 -14.10 -4.94
C LEU A 390 9.16 -14.48 -5.34
N SER A 391 9.82 -15.32 -4.55
CA SER A 391 11.18 -15.81 -4.84
C SER A 391 11.23 -16.65 -6.13
N SER A 392 10.16 -17.40 -6.47
CA SER A 392 10.12 -18.16 -7.72
C SER A 392 10.13 -17.25 -8.95
N ILE A 393 9.47 -16.08 -8.89
CA ILE A 393 9.50 -15.07 -9.96
C ILE A 393 10.91 -14.48 -10.08
N GLN A 394 11.52 -14.08 -8.96
CA GLN A 394 12.87 -13.54 -8.95
C GLN A 394 13.90 -14.55 -9.49
N ALA A 395 13.75 -15.83 -9.15
CA ALA A 395 14.59 -16.91 -9.67
C ALA A 395 14.49 -17.03 -11.19
N VAL A 396 13.28 -16.98 -11.75
CA VAL A 396 13.06 -17.02 -13.19
C VAL A 396 13.64 -15.80 -13.91
N LEU A 397 13.45 -14.62 -13.36
CA LEU A 397 14.06 -13.40 -13.89
C LEU A 397 15.60 -13.41 -13.77
N GLY A 398 16.13 -14.15 -12.81
CA GLY A 398 17.57 -14.44 -12.65
C GLY A 398 18.09 -15.57 -13.53
N GLY A 399 17.23 -16.17 -14.39
CA GLY A 399 17.62 -17.19 -15.37
C GLY A 399 17.35 -18.65 -14.95
N THR A 400 16.71 -18.88 -13.79
CA THR A 400 16.30 -20.23 -13.37
C THR A 400 15.16 -20.72 -14.29
N ASP A 401 15.17 -22.02 -14.61
CA ASP A 401 14.09 -22.65 -15.35
C ASP A 401 12.75 -22.53 -14.56
N PRO A 402 11.61 -22.22 -15.22
CA PRO A 402 10.32 -22.03 -14.56
C PRO A 402 9.84 -23.22 -13.74
N GLN A 403 9.98 -24.44 -14.26
CA GLN A 403 9.56 -25.64 -13.53
C GLN A 403 10.44 -25.88 -12.31
N LYS A 404 11.77 -25.63 -12.46
CA LYS A 404 12.68 -25.71 -11.32
C LYS A 404 12.36 -24.66 -10.26
N ALA A 405 12.13 -23.41 -10.65
CA ALA A 405 11.78 -22.34 -9.73
C ALA A 405 10.47 -22.63 -8.98
N ALA A 406 9.47 -23.18 -9.69
CA ALA A 406 8.22 -23.64 -9.09
C ALA A 406 8.44 -24.78 -8.10
N ALA A 407 9.26 -25.78 -8.42
CA ALA A 407 9.55 -26.91 -7.55
C ALA A 407 10.34 -26.51 -6.28
N ASP A 408 11.33 -25.62 -6.45
CA ASP A 408 12.11 -25.09 -5.32
C ASP A 408 11.18 -24.30 -4.35
N ALA A 409 10.29 -23.47 -4.88
CA ALA A 409 9.32 -22.74 -4.07
C ALA A 409 8.27 -23.66 -3.43
N GLN A 410 7.79 -24.70 -4.14
CA GLN A 410 6.87 -25.70 -3.59
C GLN A 410 7.48 -26.42 -2.38
N THR A 411 8.76 -26.71 -2.42
CA THR A 411 9.45 -27.33 -1.26
C THR A 411 9.33 -26.48 0.00
N ILE A 412 9.37 -25.15 -0.13
CA ILE A 412 9.18 -24.23 1.00
C ILE A 412 7.71 -24.24 1.44
N VAL A 413 6.77 -24.20 0.50
CA VAL A 413 5.32 -24.26 0.78
C VAL A 413 4.98 -25.54 1.55
N ASP A 414 5.48 -26.71 1.11
CA ASP A 414 5.24 -28.01 1.77
C ASP A 414 5.69 -28.03 3.23
N GLN A 415 6.73 -27.25 3.58
CA GLN A 415 7.18 -27.11 4.97
C GLN A 415 6.26 -26.23 5.82
N GLN A 416 5.35 -25.48 5.23
CA GLN A 416 4.42 -24.59 5.93
C GLN A 416 3.02 -25.19 6.06
N ILE A 417 2.68 -26.23 5.29
CA ILE A 417 1.36 -26.86 5.34
C ILE A 417 1.13 -27.46 6.74
N GLY A 418 0.01 -27.08 7.36
CA GLY A 418 -0.40 -27.59 8.68
C GLY A 418 0.28 -26.92 9.89
N LYS A 419 0.97 -25.77 9.70
CA LYS A 419 1.57 -25.00 10.79
C LYS A 419 0.68 -23.88 11.32
#